data_1e965813e586e5e64198da472702e663
#
_entry.id   1e965813e586e5e64198da472702e663
#
_cell.length_a   1.000
_cell.length_b   1.000
_cell.length_c   1.000
_cell.angle_alpha   90.00
_cell.angle_beta   90.00
_cell.angle_gamma   90.00
#
_symmetry.space_group_name_H-M   'P 1'
#
loop_
_entity.id
_entity.type
_entity.pdbx_description
1 polymer ?
#
loop_
_entity_poly.entity_id
_entity_poly.type
_entity_poly.pdbx_seq_one_letter_code
_entity_poly.pdbx_strand_id
1 'polypeptide(L)'
;MLILNKPSATQEQCQEWINNVPNAHPLAKALIPSLWDSAIKNGIDPVVLIAQAMKETGYFNFKGVIRPNFCNTCGLKVTKGGGDQDPGAHKRFEYWEDGIQAHADHLALYAGAPNFPKYSPDCASHPNEQYKANGSTTDPRHFTYLHGKCKTVESLGGNWAPSSSYGKDIVQMAKQIINTVVPKNEFEQK
;
A
#
# COMPACT_ATOMS: atom_id res chain seq x y z
N MET A 1 2.59 13.22 8.43
CA MET A 1 3.65 12.49 7.67
C MET A 1 3.32 12.56 6.20
N LEU A 2 4.28 12.94 5.32
CA LEU A 2 4.03 12.98 3.87
C LEU A 2 3.95 11.56 3.31
N ILE A 3 3.05 11.36 2.33
CA ILE A 3 2.96 10.08 1.59
C ILE A 3 4.08 10.02 0.54
N LEU A 4 4.21 11.09 -0.27
CA LEU A 4 5.31 11.21 -1.24
C LEU A 4 6.53 11.77 -0.54
N ASN A 5 7.56 10.94 -0.39
CA ASN A 5 8.80 11.31 0.27
C ASN A 5 9.90 10.28 -0.04
N LYS A 6 11.13 10.65 0.28
CA LYS A 6 12.24 9.70 0.38
C LYS A 6 11.98 8.70 1.51
N PRO A 7 12.61 7.51 1.48
CA PRO A 7 12.49 6.54 2.57
C PRO A 7 12.81 7.16 3.93
N SER A 8 11.91 7.03 4.89
CA SER A 8 12.09 7.53 6.27
C SER A 8 12.78 6.52 7.19
N ALA A 9 12.98 5.29 6.72
CA ALA A 9 13.75 4.23 7.36
C ALA A 9 14.43 3.37 6.31
N THR A 10 15.16 2.33 6.71
CA THR A 10 15.76 1.35 5.79
C THR A 10 14.85 0.14 5.61
N GLN A 11 15.08 -0.64 4.55
CA GLN A 11 14.36 -1.89 4.32
C GLN A 11 14.62 -2.90 5.44
N GLU A 12 15.86 -2.92 5.96
CA GLU A 12 16.25 -3.76 7.09
C GLU A 12 15.47 -3.39 8.35
N GLN A 13 15.25 -2.10 8.62
CA GLN A 13 14.40 -1.67 9.74
C GLN A 13 12.95 -2.16 9.58
N CYS A 14 12.40 -2.15 8.37
CA CYS A 14 11.07 -2.71 8.10
C CYS A 14 11.04 -4.22 8.38
N GLN A 15 12.07 -4.95 7.94
CA GLN A 15 12.17 -6.39 8.16
C GLN A 15 12.34 -6.73 9.64
N GLU A 16 13.19 -5.98 10.35
CA GLU A 16 13.40 -6.20 11.78
C GLU A 16 12.16 -5.84 12.60
N TRP A 17 11.46 -4.76 12.24
CA TRP A 17 10.19 -4.44 12.88
C TRP A 17 9.19 -5.60 12.77
N ILE A 18 9.02 -6.19 11.57
CA ILE A 18 8.12 -7.34 11.38
C ILE A 18 8.57 -8.57 12.17
N ASN A 19 9.88 -8.83 12.30
CA ASN A 19 10.38 -9.92 13.13
C ASN A 19 9.91 -9.82 14.58
N ASN A 20 9.71 -8.59 15.07
CA ASN A 20 9.30 -8.31 16.44
C ASN A 20 7.76 -8.19 16.60
N VAL A 21 6.98 -8.35 15.53
CA VAL A 21 5.50 -8.35 15.60
C VAL A 21 5.01 -9.77 15.91
N PRO A 22 4.37 -9.99 17.08
CA PRO A 22 3.85 -11.30 17.43
C PRO A 22 2.80 -11.78 16.41
N ASN A 23 2.91 -13.03 15.98
CA ASN A 23 1.95 -13.67 15.07
C ASN A 23 1.82 -13.00 13.69
N ALA A 24 2.78 -12.20 13.23
CA ALA A 24 2.82 -11.77 11.84
C ALA A 24 2.94 -12.99 10.91
N HIS A 25 2.15 -12.99 9.84
CA HIS A 25 2.24 -14.07 8.86
C HIS A 25 3.59 -14.02 8.12
N PRO A 26 4.21 -15.14 7.73
CA PRO A 26 5.49 -15.15 6.99
C PRO A 26 5.48 -14.28 5.72
N LEU A 27 4.35 -14.15 5.03
CA LEU A 27 4.19 -13.26 3.89
C LEU A 27 4.46 -11.78 4.25
N ALA A 28 4.20 -11.36 5.48
CA ALA A 28 4.44 -9.98 5.91
C ALA A 28 5.91 -9.59 5.73
N LYS A 29 6.84 -10.47 6.10
CA LYS A 29 8.28 -10.27 5.88
C LYS A 29 8.68 -10.50 4.43
N ALA A 30 8.18 -11.57 3.81
CA ALA A 30 8.57 -11.98 2.47
C ALA A 30 8.21 -10.91 1.40
N LEU A 31 7.15 -10.14 1.61
CA LEU A 31 6.67 -9.15 0.65
C LEU A 31 7.21 -7.73 0.89
N ILE A 32 8.00 -7.49 1.94
CA ILE A 32 8.63 -6.18 2.17
C ILE A 32 9.44 -5.70 0.97
N PRO A 33 10.31 -6.51 0.31
CA PRO A 33 11.04 -6.04 -0.86
C PRO A 33 10.13 -5.56 -1.98
N SER A 34 9.08 -6.31 -2.33
CA SER A 34 8.14 -5.92 -3.39
C SER A 34 7.35 -4.65 -3.05
N LEU A 35 6.91 -4.49 -1.78
CA LEU A 35 6.28 -3.26 -1.28
C LEU A 35 7.25 -2.08 -1.35
N TRP A 36 8.50 -2.28 -0.96
CA TRP A 36 9.54 -1.27 -0.99
C TRP A 36 9.79 -0.76 -2.41
N ASP A 37 10.03 -1.68 -3.35
CA ASP A 37 10.33 -1.33 -4.74
C ASP A 37 9.16 -0.62 -5.43
N SER A 38 7.92 -1.07 -5.19
CA SER A 38 6.72 -0.42 -5.72
C SER A 38 6.51 0.98 -5.16
N ALA A 39 6.83 1.18 -3.88
CA ALA A 39 6.78 2.51 -3.25
C ALA A 39 7.80 3.46 -3.88
N ILE A 40 9.07 3.04 -3.98
CA ILE A 40 10.15 3.82 -4.60
C ILE A 40 9.78 4.22 -6.04
N LYS A 41 9.29 3.27 -6.83
CA LYS A 41 8.88 3.50 -8.21
C LYS A 41 7.83 4.61 -8.36
N ASN A 42 6.97 4.75 -7.36
CA ASN A 42 5.87 5.73 -7.34
C ASN A 42 6.19 7.00 -6.52
N GLY A 43 7.41 7.13 -5.99
CA GLY A 43 7.81 8.27 -5.16
C GLY A 43 7.16 8.29 -3.77
N ILE A 44 6.57 7.17 -3.34
CA ILE A 44 5.99 7.00 -2.01
C ILE A 44 7.11 6.67 -1.02
N ASP A 45 7.02 7.19 0.20
CA ASP A 45 7.84 6.70 1.31
C ASP A 45 7.52 5.20 1.56
N PRO A 46 8.48 4.28 1.36
CA PRO A 46 8.22 2.84 1.51
C PRO A 46 7.69 2.45 2.88
N VAL A 47 8.09 3.18 3.92
CA VAL A 47 7.60 2.95 5.29
C VAL A 47 6.09 3.15 5.37
N VAL A 48 5.56 4.14 4.65
CA VAL A 48 4.11 4.41 4.60
C VAL A 48 3.36 3.28 3.92
N LEU A 49 3.81 2.84 2.73
CA LEU A 49 3.14 1.75 1.99
C LEU A 49 3.18 0.43 2.78
N ILE A 50 4.32 0.11 3.39
CA ILE A 50 4.50 -1.09 4.21
C ILE A 50 3.58 -1.03 5.44
N ALA A 51 3.58 0.07 6.19
CA ALA A 51 2.72 0.23 7.36
C ALA A 51 1.23 0.13 6.98
N GLN A 52 0.83 0.72 5.85
CA GLN A 52 -0.55 0.62 5.35
C GLN A 52 -0.90 -0.82 4.99
N ALA A 53 -0.07 -1.53 4.23
CA ALA A 53 -0.30 -2.93 3.88
C ALA A 53 -0.43 -3.82 5.12
N MET A 54 0.41 -3.63 6.14
CA MET A 54 0.34 -4.37 7.41
C MET A 54 -0.96 -4.10 8.15
N LYS A 55 -1.40 -2.83 8.20
CA LYS A 55 -2.68 -2.47 8.81
C LYS A 55 -3.87 -3.10 8.08
N GLU A 56 -3.92 -2.99 6.76
CA GLU A 56 -5.04 -3.45 5.93
C GLU A 56 -5.21 -4.98 5.96
N THR A 57 -4.11 -5.71 6.04
CA THR A 57 -4.11 -7.18 6.00
C THR A 57 -4.04 -7.83 7.38
N GLY A 58 -3.94 -7.04 8.44
CA GLY A 58 -3.66 -7.55 9.78
C GLY A 58 -2.35 -8.35 9.82
N TYR A 59 -1.26 -7.74 9.34
CA TYR A 59 0.05 -8.37 9.18
C TYR A 59 0.00 -9.63 8.32
N PHE A 60 -0.75 -9.58 7.20
CA PHE A 60 -0.96 -10.66 6.24
C PHE A 60 -1.67 -11.91 6.82
N ASN A 61 -2.36 -11.77 7.94
CA ASN A 61 -3.19 -12.84 8.49
C ASN A 61 -4.58 -12.97 7.82
N PHE A 62 -5.06 -11.91 7.16
CA PHE A 62 -6.29 -11.92 6.36
C PHE A 62 -7.49 -12.56 7.08
N LYS A 63 -7.90 -11.99 8.20
CA LYS A 63 -9.00 -12.52 9.02
C LYS A 63 -10.39 -12.22 8.47
N GLY A 64 -10.50 -11.34 7.45
CA GLY A 64 -11.76 -10.93 6.82
C GLY A 64 -12.15 -11.79 5.61
N VAL A 65 -12.98 -11.23 4.72
CA VAL A 65 -13.43 -11.89 3.48
C VAL A 65 -12.33 -12.02 2.43
N ILE A 66 -11.36 -11.09 2.44
CA ILE A 66 -10.18 -11.16 1.60
C ILE A 66 -9.22 -12.20 2.19
N ARG A 67 -8.74 -13.10 1.34
CA ARG A 67 -7.83 -14.18 1.69
C ARG A 67 -6.48 -13.99 0.95
N PRO A 68 -5.41 -14.69 1.34
CA PRO A 68 -4.11 -14.58 0.67
C PRO A 68 -4.16 -14.77 -0.85
N ASN A 69 -5.02 -15.66 -1.34
CA ASN A 69 -5.19 -15.92 -2.77
C ASN A 69 -5.86 -14.78 -3.57
N PHE A 70 -6.23 -13.68 -2.91
CA PHE A 70 -6.62 -12.45 -3.62
C PHE A 70 -5.40 -11.62 -4.04
N CYS A 71 -4.24 -11.82 -3.43
CA CYS A 71 -3.05 -11.00 -3.62
C CYS A 71 -3.33 -9.48 -3.48
N ASN A 72 -4.29 -9.12 -2.63
CA ASN A 72 -4.81 -7.77 -2.46
C ASN A 72 -4.39 -7.21 -1.10
N THR A 73 -3.46 -6.28 -1.09
CA THR A 73 -2.80 -5.79 0.12
C THR A 73 -3.49 -4.60 0.80
N CYS A 74 -4.58 -4.09 0.22
CA CYS A 74 -5.26 -2.90 0.78
C CYS A 74 -6.79 -2.93 0.63
N GLY A 75 -7.37 -4.09 0.34
CA GLY A 75 -8.81 -4.21 0.24
C GLY A 75 -9.43 -3.54 -0.99
N LEU A 76 -8.66 -3.33 -2.07
CA LEU A 76 -9.18 -2.75 -3.30
C LEU A 76 -10.41 -3.51 -3.77
N LYS A 77 -11.50 -2.78 -3.99
CA LYS A 77 -12.71 -3.31 -4.61
C LYS A 77 -12.60 -3.28 -6.13
N VAL A 78 -13.43 -4.08 -6.79
CA VAL A 78 -13.64 -3.94 -8.25
C VAL A 78 -14.23 -2.57 -8.57
N THR A 79 -14.14 -2.13 -9.81
CA THR A 79 -14.56 -0.77 -10.23
C THR A 79 -16.00 -0.42 -9.81
N LYS A 80 -16.93 -1.34 -9.96
CA LYS A 80 -18.33 -1.13 -9.55
C LYS A 80 -18.54 -1.07 -8.03
N GLY A 81 -17.51 -1.45 -7.24
CA GLY A 81 -17.64 -1.53 -5.78
C GLY A 81 -18.51 -2.71 -5.33
N GLY A 82 -19.10 -2.57 -4.16
CA GLY A 82 -19.95 -3.58 -3.52
C GLY A 82 -19.82 -3.58 -2.00
N GLY A 83 -20.51 -4.51 -1.34
CA GLY A 83 -20.49 -4.66 0.12
C GLY A 83 -19.13 -5.13 0.65
N ASP A 84 -18.77 -4.70 1.87
CA ASP A 84 -17.48 -5.08 2.48
C ASP A 84 -17.40 -6.57 2.81
N GLN A 85 -18.55 -7.21 3.02
CA GLN A 85 -18.64 -8.65 3.32
C GLN A 85 -18.86 -9.51 2.06
N ASP A 86 -18.91 -8.90 0.87
CA ASP A 86 -19.01 -9.61 -0.41
C ASP A 86 -17.61 -9.88 -0.98
N PRO A 87 -17.16 -11.17 -1.03
CA PRO A 87 -15.87 -11.49 -1.65
C PRO A 87 -15.80 -11.10 -3.13
N GLY A 88 -16.93 -11.07 -3.84
CA GLY A 88 -17.02 -10.68 -5.25
C GLY A 88 -16.86 -9.18 -5.49
N ALA A 89 -16.99 -8.36 -4.43
CA ALA A 89 -16.79 -6.92 -4.50
C ALA A 89 -15.30 -6.54 -4.45
N HIS A 90 -14.42 -7.47 -4.08
CA HIS A 90 -12.99 -7.21 -3.92
C HIS A 90 -12.19 -7.74 -5.10
N LYS A 91 -11.23 -6.93 -5.55
CA LYS A 91 -10.34 -7.29 -6.67
C LYS A 91 -9.46 -8.47 -6.29
N ARG A 92 -9.36 -9.44 -7.20
CA ARG A 92 -8.38 -10.52 -7.15
C ARG A 92 -7.29 -10.24 -8.16
N PHE A 93 -6.04 -10.34 -7.73
CA PHE A 93 -4.88 -10.29 -8.59
C PHE A 93 -4.31 -11.70 -8.73
N GLU A 94 -3.64 -11.97 -9.84
CA GLU A 94 -3.03 -13.28 -10.08
C GLU A 94 -1.73 -13.43 -9.28
N TYR A 95 -0.96 -12.34 -9.18
CA TYR A 95 0.33 -12.30 -8.50
C TYR A 95 0.36 -11.21 -7.43
N TRP A 96 1.21 -11.40 -6.41
CA TRP A 96 1.42 -10.41 -5.36
C TRP A 96 1.96 -9.09 -5.90
N GLU A 97 2.84 -9.15 -6.89
CA GLU A 97 3.43 -7.98 -7.54
C GLU A 97 2.36 -7.07 -8.15
N ASP A 98 1.34 -7.65 -8.79
CA ASP A 98 0.24 -6.89 -9.40
C ASP A 98 -0.62 -6.21 -8.33
N GLY A 99 -0.97 -6.92 -7.26
CA GLY A 99 -1.75 -6.36 -6.16
C GLY A 99 -0.99 -5.30 -5.38
N ILE A 100 0.30 -5.49 -5.16
CA ILE A 100 1.18 -4.52 -4.50
C ILE A 100 1.35 -3.27 -5.38
N GLN A 101 1.58 -3.45 -6.70
CA GLN A 101 1.69 -2.32 -7.61
C GLN A 101 0.37 -1.54 -7.71
N ALA A 102 -0.78 -2.23 -7.75
CA ALA A 102 -2.10 -1.59 -7.72
C ALA A 102 -2.32 -0.79 -6.44
N HIS A 103 -1.91 -1.33 -5.28
CA HIS A 103 -1.95 -0.61 -4.01
C HIS A 103 -1.07 0.65 -4.03
N ALA A 104 0.18 0.53 -4.48
CA ALA A 104 1.10 1.65 -4.60
C ALA A 104 0.58 2.72 -5.58
N ASP A 105 0.04 2.30 -6.74
CA ASP A 105 -0.54 3.22 -7.71
C ASP A 105 -1.77 3.96 -7.15
N HIS A 106 -2.62 3.27 -6.40
CA HIS A 106 -3.80 3.87 -5.77
C HIS A 106 -3.39 4.92 -4.71
N LEU A 107 -2.39 4.59 -3.88
CA LEU A 107 -1.87 5.51 -2.87
C LEU A 107 -1.16 6.71 -3.51
N ALA A 108 -0.38 6.51 -4.57
CA ALA A 108 0.27 7.57 -5.32
C ALA A 108 -0.75 8.51 -5.99
N LEU A 109 -1.86 7.96 -6.50
CA LEU A 109 -2.98 8.74 -7.01
C LEU A 109 -3.56 9.66 -5.94
N TYR A 110 -3.90 9.10 -4.77
CA TYR A 110 -4.39 9.91 -3.64
C TYR A 110 -3.42 11.01 -3.23
N ALA A 111 -2.13 10.71 -3.26
CA ALA A 111 -1.07 11.65 -2.87
C ALA A 111 -0.79 12.74 -3.92
N GLY A 112 -1.30 12.58 -5.14
CA GLY A 112 -1.06 13.53 -6.25
C GLY A 112 0.34 13.40 -6.84
N ALA A 113 0.84 12.16 -6.97
CA ALA A 113 2.16 11.91 -7.52
C ALA A 113 2.29 12.46 -8.96
N PRO A 114 3.48 12.93 -9.38
CA PRO A 114 3.77 13.24 -10.76
C PRO A 114 3.51 12.03 -11.68
N ASN A 115 3.10 12.27 -12.92
CA ASN A 115 2.72 11.23 -13.90
C ASN A 115 1.53 10.36 -13.46
N PHE A 116 0.63 10.95 -12.66
CA PHE A 116 -0.68 10.39 -12.31
C PHE A 116 -1.78 11.39 -12.73
N PRO A 117 -3.02 10.97 -12.98
CA PRO A 117 -3.47 9.56 -13.04
C PRO A 117 -2.84 8.77 -14.19
N LYS A 118 -2.78 7.43 -14.02
CA LYS A 118 -2.42 6.47 -15.07
C LYS A 118 -3.68 5.96 -15.79
N TYR A 119 -3.48 5.33 -16.95
CA TYR A 119 -4.54 4.60 -17.61
C TYR A 119 -4.87 3.29 -16.88
N SER A 120 -6.14 3.11 -16.54
CA SER A 120 -6.64 1.87 -15.93
C SER A 120 -7.67 1.21 -16.85
N PRO A 121 -7.36 0.05 -17.45
CA PRO A 121 -8.33 -0.69 -18.29
C PRO A 121 -9.59 -1.08 -17.52
N ASP A 122 -9.47 -1.43 -16.24
CA ASP A 122 -10.59 -1.80 -15.39
C ASP A 122 -11.50 -0.60 -15.05
N CYS A 123 -10.99 0.62 -15.16
CA CYS A 123 -11.75 1.86 -15.02
C CYS A 123 -12.20 2.45 -16.36
N ALA A 124 -12.40 1.65 -17.38
CA ALA A 124 -12.75 2.10 -18.73
C ALA A 124 -14.08 2.91 -18.80
N SER A 125 -14.96 2.78 -17.80
CA SER A 125 -16.15 3.63 -17.66
C SER A 125 -15.84 5.07 -17.24
N HIS A 126 -14.60 5.34 -16.81
CA HIS A 126 -14.09 6.66 -16.47
C HIS A 126 -13.13 7.13 -17.57
N PRO A 127 -13.15 8.41 -17.96
CA PRO A 127 -12.39 8.90 -19.10
C PRO A 127 -10.91 9.08 -18.76
N ASN A 128 -10.18 8.00 -18.54
CA ASN A 128 -8.75 8.08 -18.23
C ASN A 128 -7.81 7.58 -19.36
N GLU A 129 -8.35 7.33 -20.57
CA GLU A 129 -7.56 7.06 -21.78
C GLU A 129 -6.51 8.14 -22.07
N GLN A 130 -6.82 9.40 -21.77
CA GLN A 130 -5.90 10.53 -21.92
C GLN A 130 -4.62 10.39 -21.10
N TYR A 131 -4.61 9.50 -20.09
CA TYR A 131 -3.45 9.28 -19.21
C TYR A 131 -2.54 8.15 -19.66
N LYS A 132 -2.74 7.57 -20.85
CA LYS A 132 -1.85 6.50 -21.38
C LYS A 132 -0.38 6.90 -21.42
N ALA A 133 -0.08 8.16 -21.63
CA ALA A 133 1.29 8.68 -21.59
C ALA A 133 1.96 8.54 -20.22
N ASN A 134 1.17 8.47 -19.15
CA ASN A 134 1.65 8.25 -17.77
C ASN A 134 1.84 6.76 -17.43
N GLY A 135 1.59 5.87 -18.40
CA GLY A 135 1.62 4.42 -18.21
C GLY A 135 0.26 3.85 -17.77
N SER A 136 0.25 2.53 -17.60
CA SER A 136 -0.94 1.77 -17.21
C SER A 136 -0.85 1.30 -15.76
N THR A 137 -2.02 1.01 -15.16
CA THR A 137 -2.16 0.45 -13.84
C THR A 137 -3.21 -0.66 -13.82
N THR A 138 -3.02 -1.64 -12.93
CA THR A 138 -4.02 -2.67 -12.61
C THR A 138 -4.98 -2.25 -11.50
N ASP A 139 -4.84 -1.02 -10.98
CA ASP A 139 -5.75 -0.46 -9.98
C ASP A 139 -7.16 -0.28 -10.56
N PRO A 140 -8.16 -1.06 -10.12
CA PRO A 140 -9.52 -1.01 -10.67
C PRO A 140 -10.32 0.22 -10.22
N ARG A 141 -9.79 0.98 -9.28
CA ARG A 141 -10.44 2.16 -8.70
C ARG A 141 -9.64 3.44 -8.93
N HIS A 142 -8.92 3.49 -10.05
CA HIS A 142 -8.05 4.60 -10.44
C HIS A 142 -8.84 5.82 -10.95
N PHE A 143 -9.77 6.29 -10.11
CA PHE A 143 -10.67 7.40 -10.47
C PHE A 143 -9.92 8.73 -10.43
N THR A 144 -10.00 9.50 -11.51
CA THR A 144 -9.23 10.76 -11.67
C THR A 144 -9.52 11.80 -10.59
N TYR A 145 -10.76 11.82 -10.05
CA TYR A 145 -11.14 12.75 -8.98
C TYR A 145 -10.43 12.51 -7.64
N LEU A 146 -9.76 11.36 -7.49
CA LEU A 146 -8.98 11.04 -6.29
C LEU A 146 -7.59 11.70 -6.29
N HIS A 147 -7.12 12.16 -7.46
CA HIS A 147 -5.77 12.69 -7.61
C HIS A 147 -5.51 13.89 -6.68
N GLY A 148 -4.54 13.73 -5.80
CA GLY A 148 -4.11 14.78 -4.89
C GLY A 148 -5.03 15.04 -3.68
N LYS A 149 -6.00 14.15 -3.40
CA LYS A 149 -6.89 14.28 -2.25
C LYS A 149 -6.20 14.20 -0.89
N CYS A 150 -5.13 13.42 -0.78
CA CYS A 150 -4.45 13.15 0.48
C CYS A 150 -2.95 13.25 0.31
N LYS A 151 -2.34 14.37 0.68
CA LYS A 151 -0.89 14.55 0.64
C LYS A 151 -0.18 13.96 1.87
N THR A 152 -0.89 13.83 2.97
CA THR A 152 -0.36 13.28 4.24
C THR A 152 -1.08 12.00 4.62
N VAL A 153 -0.38 11.14 5.36
CA VAL A 153 -0.92 9.88 5.86
C VAL A 153 -2.13 10.13 6.76
N GLU A 154 -2.08 11.17 7.60
CA GLU A 154 -3.18 11.54 8.50
C GLU A 154 -4.46 11.87 7.72
N SER A 155 -4.34 12.48 6.54
CA SER A 155 -5.48 12.85 5.69
C SER A 155 -6.17 11.66 5.01
N LEU A 156 -5.62 10.44 5.11
CA LEU A 156 -6.27 9.23 4.62
C LEU A 156 -7.51 8.86 5.47
N GLY A 157 -7.55 9.28 6.74
CA GLY A 157 -8.74 9.12 7.58
C GLY A 157 -9.93 9.89 7.03
N GLY A 158 -11.06 9.22 6.83
CA GLY A 158 -12.25 9.79 6.21
C GLY A 158 -12.22 9.87 4.67
N ASN A 159 -11.06 9.65 4.02
CA ASN A 159 -10.92 9.66 2.57
C ASN A 159 -10.63 8.27 2.00
N TRP A 160 -9.61 7.59 2.50
CA TRP A 160 -9.29 6.20 2.13
C TRP A 160 -10.19 5.22 2.88
N ALA A 161 -10.32 5.40 4.18
CA ALA A 161 -11.16 4.59 5.04
C ALA A 161 -12.07 5.48 5.90
N PRO A 162 -13.27 5.00 6.31
CA PRO A 162 -14.25 5.80 7.07
C PRO A 162 -13.72 6.30 8.41
N SER A 163 -12.84 5.53 9.08
CA SER A 163 -12.30 5.89 10.39
C SER A 163 -11.40 7.12 10.33
N SER A 164 -11.69 8.13 11.14
CA SER A 164 -10.84 9.33 11.28
C SER A 164 -9.48 9.03 11.93
N SER A 165 -9.32 7.91 12.64
CA SER A 165 -8.05 7.48 13.24
C SER A 165 -7.16 6.72 12.25
N TYR A 166 -7.69 6.30 11.10
CA TYR A 166 -7.01 5.43 10.15
C TYR A 166 -5.58 5.86 9.81
N GLY A 167 -5.42 7.12 9.40
CA GLY A 167 -4.10 7.65 9.04
C GLY A 167 -3.18 7.80 10.26
N LYS A 168 -3.73 8.14 11.43
CA LYS A 168 -2.95 8.25 12.69
C LYS A 168 -2.38 6.90 13.10
N ASP A 169 -3.14 5.82 12.93
CA ASP A 169 -2.68 4.46 13.25
C ASP A 169 -1.50 4.07 12.34
N ILE A 170 -1.57 4.40 11.04
CA ILE A 170 -0.47 4.15 10.09
C ILE A 170 0.78 4.96 10.47
N VAL A 171 0.61 6.23 10.84
CA VAL A 171 1.72 7.07 11.32
C VAL A 171 2.38 6.47 12.56
N GLN A 172 1.59 5.92 13.47
CA GLN A 172 2.12 5.25 14.65
C GLN A 172 2.95 4.02 14.29
N MET A 173 2.47 3.18 13.37
CA MET A 173 3.22 2.03 12.85
C MET A 173 4.51 2.47 12.14
N ALA A 174 4.43 3.51 11.31
CA ALA A 174 5.60 4.09 10.65
C ALA A 174 6.66 4.56 11.64
N LYS A 175 6.26 5.22 12.73
CA LYS A 175 7.18 5.63 13.81
C LYS A 175 7.83 4.43 14.50
N GLN A 176 7.11 3.33 14.69
CA GLN A 176 7.70 2.10 15.22
C GLN A 176 8.79 1.55 14.29
N ILE A 177 8.53 1.54 12.98
CA ILE A 177 9.53 1.12 11.98
C ILE A 177 10.77 2.02 12.04
N ILE A 178 10.59 3.34 12.00
CA ILE A 178 11.68 4.35 12.03
C ILE A 178 12.55 4.18 13.28
N ASN A 179 11.95 3.85 14.41
CA ASN A 179 12.66 3.68 15.69
C ASN A 179 13.20 2.25 15.91
N THR A 180 13.01 1.36 14.94
CA THR A 180 13.51 -0.02 15.04
C THR A 180 15.04 -0.03 14.92
N VAL A 181 15.69 -0.68 15.89
CA VAL A 181 17.13 -0.90 15.88
C VAL A 181 17.42 -2.22 15.20
N VAL A 182 18.20 -2.19 14.13
CA VAL A 182 18.67 -3.39 13.45
C VAL A 182 19.91 -3.91 14.21
N PRO A 183 19.92 -5.17 14.70
CA PRO A 183 21.08 -5.75 15.34
C PRO A 183 22.29 -5.74 14.38
N LYS A 184 23.45 -5.30 14.87
CA LYS A 184 24.70 -5.43 14.11
C LYS A 184 25.07 -6.91 14.00
N ASN A 185 25.31 -7.39 12.78
CA ASN A 185 25.90 -8.70 12.57
C ASN A 185 27.32 -8.69 13.14
N GLU A 186 27.58 -9.42 14.23
CA GLU A 186 28.91 -9.56 14.84
C GLU A 186 29.93 -10.29 13.94
N PHE A 187 29.51 -10.76 12.75
CA PHE A 187 30.34 -11.54 11.82
C PHE A 187 31.10 -10.71 10.78
N GLU A 188 30.94 -9.39 10.72
CA GLU A 188 31.68 -8.53 9.77
C GLU A 188 33.00 -7.96 10.33
N GLN A 189 33.45 -8.45 11.49
CA GLN A 189 34.76 -8.08 12.06
C GLN A 189 35.73 -9.26 12.03
N LYS A 190 36.08 -9.74 10.82
CA LYS A 190 37.30 -10.56 10.64
C LYS A 190 37.96 -10.23 9.30
#